data_190af440a2d6603d41674089af9ad588
#
_entry.id   190af440a2d6603d41674089af9ad588
#
_cell.length_a   1.000
_cell.length_b   1.000
_cell.length_c   1.000
_cell.angle_alpha   90.00
_cell.angle_beta   90.00
_cell.angle_gamma   90.00
#
_symmetry.space_group_name_H-M   'P 1'
#
loop_
_entity.id
_entity.type
_entity.pdbx_description
1 polymer ?
#
loop_
_entity_poly.entity_id
_entity_poly.type
_entity_poly.pdbx_seq_one_letter_code
_entity_poly.pdbx_strand_id
1 'polypeptide(L)'
;DMCSKYNHLKEENKMSRVYNFSAGPAVLPEDVLKEAAAEMLDYRGTGMSVMEMSHRSKAYDTIIKEAESDLRDLLHIPDNYKVLFLQGGASQQFAMVPMNLMKNKAADYILTGQWAKKAYQEGAIYGKANAIASSADKTFSYIPDCSDLPVSEDADYVYICENNTIYGTKYWTLPNTKGKLLVADQSSCFLSEPVDVTKYGLIFAGAQKNVGPAGTVIVIVREDLVTEDVLSGTPTMLRYKTHADAESLYNTPPTYGIYMCGKVFKWLKARGGLEAMKEYNEKKAEILYNFLDESQLFKGTVVKKDRSLMNVPFVTGDEELDALFVKESKAAGFENLKGHRTVGGMRASIYNAMPAEGVG
;
A
#
# COMPACT_ATOMS: atom_id res chain seq x y z
N ASP A 1 -51.41 -16.51 -0.82
CA ASP A 1 -50.94 -15.14 -0.95
C ASP A 1 -49.44 -15.15 -1.32
N MET A 2 -49.15 -15.23 -2.63
CA MET A 2 -47.80 -15.32 -3.18
C MET A 2 -46.99 -14.02 -3.01
N CYS A 3 -47.65 -12.90 -2.85
CA CYS A 3 -47.00 -11.59 -2.70
C CYS A 3 -46.37 -11.38 -1.30
N SER A 4 -46.98 -11.97 -0.25
CA SER A 4 -46.47 -11.93 1.14
C SER A 4 -45.22 -12.80 1.31
N LYS A 5 -45.13 -13.94 0.61
CA LYS A 5 -43.94 -14.82 0.62
C LYS A 5 -42.76 -14.23 -0.14
N TYR A 6 -43.01 -13.41 -1.18
CA TYR A 6 -41.96 -12.73 -1.94
C TYR A 6 -41.32 -11.56 -1.18
N ASN A 7 -42.09 -10.90 -0.31
CA ASN A 7 -41.58 -9.82 0.54
C ASN A 7 -40.78 -10.35 1.73
N HIS A 8 -41.13 -11.50 2.32
CA HIS A 8 -40.30 -12.13 3.37
C HIS A 8 -38.98 -12.68 2.84
N LEU A 9 -38.90 -13.12 1.57
CA LEU A 9 -37.68 -13.59 0.94
C LEU A 9 -36.71 -12.44 0.57
N LYS A 10 -37.17 -11.19 0.56
CA LYS A 10 -36.32 -10.01 0.33
C LYS A 10 -35.64 -9.46 1.60
N GLU A 11 -36.14 -9.79 2.78
CA GLU A 11 -35.57 -9.39 4.07
C GLU A 11 -34.55 -10.42 4.61
N GLU A 12 -34.58 -11.67 4.17
CA GLU A 12 -33.69 -12.73 4.67
C GLU A 12 -32.35 -12.89 3.95
N ASN A 13 -32.04 -12.09 2.93
CA ASN A 13 -30.75 -12.16 2.20
C ASN A 13 -29.99 -10.82 2.19
N LYS A 14 -29.91 -10.13 3.32
CA LYS A 14 -28.86 -9.16 3.55
C LYS A 14 -27.61 -9.96 3.91
N MET A 15 -26.85 -10.43 2.91
CA MET A 15 -25.52 -10.96 3.16
C MET A 15 -24.72 -9.82 3.83
N SER A 16 -24.56 -9.90 5.15
CA SER A 16 -23.66 -9.01 5.85
C SER A 16 -22.24 -9.35 5.37
N ARG A 17 -21.50 -8.36 4.90
CA ARG A 17 -20.10 -8.57 4.53
C ARG A 17 -19.32 -8.97 5.79
N VAL A 18 -18.40 -9.92 5.62
CA VAL A 18 -17.45 -10.26 6.69
C VAL A 18 -16.47 -9.10 6.92
N TYR A 19 -15.93 -8.99 8.11
CA TYR A 19 -14.80 -8.13 8.40
C TYR A 19 -13.50 -8.79 7.91
N ASN A 20 -12.96 -8.27 6.82
CA ASN A 20 -11.77 -8.85 6.17
C ASN A 20 -10.49 -8.14 6.62
N PHE A 21 -9.68 -8.82 7.41
CA PHE A 21 -8.40 -8.34 7.93
C PHE A 21 -7.18 -8.75 7.10
N SER A 22 -7.39 -9.15 5.84
CA SER A 22 -6.29 -9.50 4.93
C SER A 22 -5.27 -8.39 4.80
N ALA A 23 -4.01 -8.77 4.78
CA ALA A 23 -2.90 -7.83 4.58
C ALA A 23 -2.72 -7.36 3.13
N GLY A 24 -3.33 -8.07 2.18
CA GLY A 24 -3.32 -7.74 0.74
C GLY A 24 -3.39 -8.99 -0.14
N PRO A 25 -4.33 -9.05 -1.12
CA PRO A 25 -5.39 -8.06 -1.35
C PRO A 25 -6.27 -7.83 -0.12
N ALA A 26 -6.67 -6.56 0.11
CA ALA A 26 -7.32 -6.16 1.35
C ALA A 26 -8.75 -5.64 1.12
N VAL A 27 -9.40 -5.30 2.22
CA VAL A 27 -10.74 -4.71 2.22
C VAL A 27 -10.78 -3.43 1.36
N LEU A 28 -11.84 -3.28 0.58
CA LEU A 28 -12.15 -2.06 -0.20
C LEU A 28 -13.37 -1.35 0.39
N PRO A 29 -13.47 -0.03 0.22
CA PRO A 29 -14.66 0.70 0.64
C PRO A 29 -15.91 0.14 -0.03
N GLU A 30 -16.94 -0.15 0.75
CA GLU A 30 -18.17 -0.75 0.23
C GLU A 30 -18.88 0.16 -0.78
N ASP A 31 -18.86 1.48 -0.53
CA ASP A 31 -19.43 2.46 -1.44
C ASP A 31 -18.76 2.41 -2.82
N VAL A 32 -17.43 2.27 -2.84
CA VAL A 32 -16.65 2.11 -4.09
C VAL A 32 -17.05 0.83 -4.84
N LEU A 33 -17.23 -0.28 -4.11
CA LEU A 33 -17.65 -1.55 -4.72
C LEU A 33 -19.08 -1.48 -5.26
N LYS A 34 -20.00 -0.82 -4.55
CA LYS A 34 -21.39 -0.60 -5.01
C LYS A 34 -21.43 0.25 -6.28
N GLU A 35 -20.67 1.33 -6.30
CA GLU A 35 -20.57 2.22 -7.47
C GLU A 35 -19.99 1.46 -8.67
N ALA A 36 -18.89 0.73 -8.46
CA ALA A 36 -18.31 -0.09 -9.52
C ALA A 36 -19.25 -1.18 -10.03
N ALA A 37 -20.04 -1.81 -9.15
CA ALA A 37 -21.04 -2.80 -9.53
C ALA A 37 -22.17 -2.17 -10.36
N ALA A 38 -22.61 -0.95 -10.03
CA ALA A 38 -23.62 -0.22 -10.80
C ALA A 38 -23.14 0.15 -12.21
N GLU A 39 -21.85 0.44 -12.37
CA GLU A 39 -21.23 0.79 -13.64
C GLU A 39 -20.66 -0.42 -14.41
N MET A 40 -20.84 -1.65 -13.89
CA MET A 40 -20.18 -2.85 -14.43
C MET A 40 -20.53 -3.13 -15.89
N LEU A 41 -21.78 -2.92 -16.28
CA LEU A 41 -22.24 -3.15 -17.67
C LEU A 41 -22.25 -1.88 -18.52
N ASP A 42 -22.36 -0.73 -17.88
CA ASP A 42 -22.48 0.55 -18.60
C ASP A 42 -21.82 1.68 -17.81
N TYR A 43 -20.56 1.94 -18.15
CA TYR A 43 -19.84 3.07 -17.58
C TYR A 43 -20.36 4.39 -18.15
N ARG A 44 -21.07 5.16 -17.31
CA ARG A 44 -21.56 6.53 -17.62
C ARG A 44 -22.26 6.65 -18.99
N GLY A 45 -23.07 5.67 -19.38
CA GLY A 45 -23.83 5.68 -20.63
C GLY A 45 -23.02 5.34 -21.88
N THR A 46 -21.84 4.77 -21.76
CA THR A 46 -21.02 4.32 -22.90
C THR A 46 -21.52 3.02 -23.52
N GLY A 47 -22.41 2.31 -22.82
CA GLY A 47 -22.92 1.00 -23.24
C GLY A 47 -21.90 -0.13 -23.08
N MET A 48 -20.78 0.10 -22.36
CA MET A 48 -19.74 -0.92 -22.17
C MET A 48 -19.12 -0.83 -20.76
N SER A 49 -18.58 -1.96 -20.31
CA SER A 49 -17.76 -2.04 -19.11
C SER A 49 -16.40 -1.37 -19.30
N VAL A 50 -15.84 -0.83 -18.22
CA VAL A 50 -14.44 -0.38 -18.22
C VAL A 50 -13.47 -1.52 -18.56
N MET A 51 -13.81 -2.78 -18.23
CA MET A 51 -12.98 -3.96 -18.51
C MET A 51 -12.84 -4.27 -20.01
N GLU A 52 -13.81 -3.88 -20.84
CA GLU A 52 -13.81 -4.11 -22.30
C GLU A 52 -13.49 -2.85 -23.10
N MET A 53 -13.31 -1.72 -22.41
CA MET A 53 -13.07 -0.42 -23.01
C MET A 53 -11.65 -0.31 -23.56
N SER A 54 -11.49 0.18 -24.79
CA SER A 54 -10.16 0.50 -25.31
C SER A 54 -9.49 1.56 -24.46
N HIS A 55 -8.26 1.28 -24.01
CA HIS A 55 -7.45 2.25 -23.25
C HIS A 55 -7.05 3.49 -24.09
N ARG A 56 -7.28 3.48 -25.41
CA ARG A 56 -7.09 4.63 -26.33
C ARG A 56 -8.38 5.39 -26.59
N SER A 57 -9.49 4.99 -25.97
CA SER A 57 -10.76 5.71 -26.11
C SER A 57 -10.75 6.99 -25.28
N LYS A 58 -11.56 7.98 -25.71
CA LYS A 58 -11.76 9.22 -24.95
C LYS A 58 -12.32 8.96 -23.54
N ALA A 59 -13.17 7.95 -23.39
CA ALA A 59 -13.75 7.59 -22.10
C ALA A 59 -12.66 7.11 -21.13
N TYR A 60 -11.73 6.26 -21.61
CA TYR A 60 -10.63 5.79 -20.77
C TYR A 60 -9.59 6.88 -20.47
N ASP A 61 -9.29 7.74 -21.45
CA ASP A 61 -8.44 8.92 -21.22
C ASP A 61 -8.96 9.78 -20.05
N THR A 62 -10.29 9.95 -19.98
CA THR A 62 -10.91 10.63 -18.84
C THR A 62 -10.70 9.88 -17.54
N ILE A 63 -10.85 8.56 -17.53
CA ILE A 63 -10.66 7.72 -16.31
C ILE A 63 -9.25 7.88 -15.74
N ILE A 64 -8.23 7.71 -16.56
CA ILE A 64 -6.84 7.75 -16.08
C ILE A 64 -6.41 9.16 -15.67
N LYS A 65 -6.85 10.19 -16.40
CA LYS A 65 -6.56 11.59 -16.05
C LYS A 65 -7.27 12.05 -14.78
N GLU A 66 -8.53 11.66 -14.59
CA GLU A 66 -9.22 11.92 -13.32
C GLU A 66 -8.52 11.22 -12.15
N ALA A 67 -8.10 9.95 -12.32
CA ALA A 67 -7.37 9.23 -11.28
C ALA A 67 -6.04 9.92 -10.92
N GLU A 68 -5.26 10.36 -11.90
CA GLU A 68 -4.03 11.09 -11.67
C GLU A 68 -4.30 12.44 -10.98
N SER A 69 -5.29 13.21 -11.46
CA SER A 69 -5.66 14.50 -10.88
C SER A 69 -6.08 14.37 -9.41
N ASP A 70 -6.95 13.40 -9.11
CA ASP A 70 -7.41 13.15 -7.74
C ASP A 70 -6.27 12.72 -6.81
N LEU A 71 -5.32 11.93 -7.31
CA LEU A 71 -4.14 11.54 -6.54
C LEU A 71 -3.21 12.74 -6.28
N ARG A 72 -2.99 13.59 -7.30
CA ARG A 72 -2.22 14.83 -7.17
C ARG A 72 -2.84 15.76 -6.13
N ASP A 73 -4.15 15.91 -6.15
CA ASP A 73 -4.88 16.72 -5.16
C ASP A 73 -4.72 16.17 -3.75
N LEU A 74 -4.88 14.85 -3.55
CA LEU A 74 -4.79 14.20 -2.23
C LEU A 74 -3.41 14.35 -1.57
N LEU A 75 -2.34 14.23 -2.35
CA LEU A 75 -0.96 14.27 -1.87
C LEU A 75 -0.26 15.60 -2.13
N HIS A 76 -0.97 16.60 -2.72
CA HIS A 76 -0.36 17.87 -3.15
C HIS A 76 0.90 17.67 -3.98
N ILE A 77 0.84 16.73 -4.96
CA ILE A 77 2.00 16.35 -5.77
C ILE A 77 2.41 17.52 -6.67
N PRO A 78 3.65 18.04 -6.56
CA PRO A 78 4.12 19.11 -7.42
C PRO A 78 4.23 18.69 -8.89
N ASP A 79 4.23 19.69 -9.80
CA ASP A 79 4.31 19.44 -11.26
C ASP A 79 5.61 18.77 -11.69
N ASN A 80 6.69 18.92 -10.91
CA ASN A 80 7.98 18.30 -11.17
C ASN A 80 8.08 16.84 -10.68
N TYR A 81 6.94 16.20 -10.45
CA TYR A 81 6.82 14.76 -10.22
C TYR A 81 5.94 14.12 -11.27
N LYS A 82 6.35 12.96 -11.77
CA LYS A 82 5.54 12.09 -12.63
C LYS A 82 4.75 11.10 -11.76
N VAL A 83 3.49 10.89 -12.13
CA VAL A 83 2.64 9.85 -11.56
C VAL A 83 2.47 8.77 -12.61
N LEU A 84 2.82 7.53 -12.27
CA LEU A 84 2.77 6.40 -13.20
C LEU A 84 1.86 5.31 -12.62
N PHE A 85 1.01 4.76 -13.48
CA PHE A 85 0.19 3.58 -13.18
C PHE A 85 0.77 2.38 -13.93
N LEU A 86 1.42 1.48 -13.20
CA LEU A 86 2.18 0.38 -13.76
C LEU A 86 1.60 -0.98 -13.34
N GLN A 87 2.17 -2.05 -13.86
CA GLN A 87 1.90 -3.44 -13.51
C GLN A 87 3.06 -4.05 -12.71
N GLY A 88 2.98 -5.32 -12.34
CA GLY A 88 4.06 -6.07 -11.70
C GLY A 88 4.16 -5.92 -10.18
N GLY A 89 3.33 -5.06 -9.57
CA GLY A 89 3.32 -4.82 -8.14
C GLY A 89 4.61 -4.25 -7.59
N ALA A 90 4.70 -4.16 -6.26
CA ALA A 90 5.90 -3.68 -5.56
C ALA A 90 7.15 -4.53 -5.87
N SER A 91 6.98 -5.83 -6.09
CA SER A 91 8.12 -6.72 -6.37
C SER A 91 8.86 -6.35 -7.67
N GLN A 92 8.13 -5.90 -8.70
CA GLN A 92 8.78 -5.40 -9.92
C GLN A 92 9.52 -4.08 -9.66
N GLN A 93 9.03 -3.24 -8.73
CA GLN A 93 9.70 -2.00 -8.37
C GLN A 93 11.05 -2.27 -7.65
N PHE A 94 11.19 -3.38 -6.95
CA PHE A 94 12.49 -3.76 -6.37
C PHE A 94 13.58 -3.90 -7.44
N ALA A 95 13.22 -4.30 -8.66
CA ALA A 95 14.13 -4.34 -9.81
C ALA A 95 14.17 -3.00 -10.57
N MET A 96 13.01 -2.35 -10.82
CA MET A 96 12.95 -1.11 -11.59
C MET A 96 13.71 0.03 -10.91
N VAL A 97 13.62 0.16 -9.59
CA VAL A 97 14.32 1.22 -8.85
C VAL A 97 15.84 1.18 -9.12
N PRO A 98 16.56 0.08 -8.85
CA PRO A 98 17.99 0.04 -9.14
C PRO A 98 18.31 0.17 -10.63
N MET A 99 17.51 -0.42 -11.53
CA MET A 99 17.73 -0.30 -12.98
C MET A 99 17.69 1.15 -13.46
N ASN A 100 16.84 1.99 -12.87
CA ASN A 100 16.67 3.38 -13.28
C ASN A 100 17.50 4.37 -12.48
N LEU A 101 17.81 4.09 -11.21
CA LEU A 101 18.40 5.08 -10.30
C LEU A 101 19.81 4.75 -9.83
N MET A 102 20.27 3.49 -9.93
CA MET A 102 21.59 3.08 -9.39
C MET A 102 22.73 3.39 -10.37
N LYS A 103 22.93 4.66 -10.69
CA LYS A 103 23.91 5.16 -11.69
C LYS A 103 25.35 4.90 -11.28
N ASN A 104 25.70 5.10 -10.01
CA ASN A 104 27.00 4.79 -9.43
C ASN A 104 27.14 3.32 -9.03
N LYS A 105 26.11 2.51 -9.32
CA LYS A 105 26.03 1.09 -8.93
C LYS A 105 26.17 0.86 -7.42
N ALA A 106 25.68 1.79 -6.61
CA ALA A 106 25.65 1.68 -5.17
C ALA A 106 24.35 2.26 -4.61
N ALA A 107 23.76 1.61 -3.63
CA ALA A 107 22.60 2.11 -2.88
C ALA A 107 22.58 1.58 -1.45
N ASP A 108 21.99 2.35 -0.56
CA ASP A 108 21.85 2.02 0.84
C ASP A 108 20.42 1.62 1.17
N TYR A 109 20.29 0.62 2.05
CA TYR A 109 19.00 0.03 2.45
C TYR A 109 18.90 -0.02 3.96
N ILE A 110 17.73 0.36 4.51
CA ILE A 110 17.41 0.18 5.92
C ILE A 110 16.46 -1.02 6.03
N LEU A 111 16.93 -2.07 6.71
CA LEU A 111 16.23 -3.36 6.75
C LEU A 111 15.32 -3.44 7.99
N THR A 112 14.06 -3.08 7.83
CA THR A 112 13.04 -3.11 8.89
C THR A 112 11.99 -4.20 8.71
N GLY A 113 12.17 -5.09 7.74
CA GLY A 113 11.29 -6.21 7.49
C GLY A 113 11.65 -7.00 6.23
N GLN A 114 10.83 -8.00 5.94
CA GLN A 114 11.03 -8.93 4.82
C GLN A 114 10.98 -8.23 3.46
N TRP A 115 10.14 -7.21 3.31
CA TRP A 115 10.00 -6.49 2.03
C TRP A 115 11.24 -5.64 1.75
N ALA A 116 11.74 -4.90 2.74
CA ALA A 116 13.01 -4.19 2.62
C ALA A 116 14.19 -5.13 2.35
N LYS A 117 14.20 -6.32 2.99
CA LYS A 117 15.21 -7.35 2.72
C LYS A 117 15.14 -7.86 1.28
N LYS A 118 13.94 -8.09 0.73
CA LYS A 118 13.78 -8.51 -0.68
C LYS A 118 14.24 -7.41 -1.64
N ALA A 119 13.91 -6.16 -1.38
CA ALA A 119 14.37 -5.03 -2.19
C ALA A 119 15.91 -4.92 -2.15
N TYR A 120 16.52 -5.09 -0.98
CA TYR A 120 17.98 -5.14 -0.80
C TYR A 120 18.61 -6.26 -1.62
N GLN A 121 18.05 -7.47 -1.53
CA GLN A 121 18.55 -8.64 -2.28
C GLN A 121 18.43 -8.43 -3.80
N GLU A 122 17.34 -7.84 -4.25
CA GLU A 122 17.15 -7.51 -5.66
C GLU A 122 18.14 -6.41 -6.10
N GLY A 123 18.31 -5.35 -5.31
CA GLY A 123 19.28 -4.28 -5.58
C GLY A 123 20.73 -4.80 -5.71
N ALA A 124 21.09 -5.84 -4.95
CA ALA A 124 22.40 -6.46 -4.99
C ALA A 124 22.70 -7.17 -6.34
N ILE A 125 21.69 -7.44 -7.16
CA ILE A 125 21.85 -8.00 -8.52
C ILE A 125 22.44 -6.93 -9.46
N TYR A 126 22.12 -5.66 -9.23
CA TYR A 126 22.44 -4.55 -10.13
C TYR A 126 23.67 -3.75 -9.71
N GLY A 127 24.06 -3.85 -8.45
CA GLY A 127 25.21 -3.12 -7.93
C GLY A 127 25.49 -3.45 -6.46
N LYS A 128 26.25 -2.59 -5.80
CA LYS A 128 26.58 -2.70 -4.38
C LYS A 128 25.37 -2.23 -3.55
N ALA A 129 24.67 -3.16 -2.93
CA ALA A 129 23.65 -2.85 -1.93
C ALA A 129 24.26 -2.90 -0.53
N ASN A 130 24.09 -1.84 0.26
CA ASN A 130 24.60 -1.76 1.63
C ASN A 130 23.42 -1.77 2.61
N ALA A 131 23.41 -2.70 3.55
CA ALA A 131 22.47 -2.66 4.66
C ALA A 131 23.05 -1.74 5.76
N ILE A 132 22.63 -0.48 5.79
CA ILE A 132 23.20 0.54 6.70
C ILE A 132 22.57 0.55 8.08
N ALA A 133 21.39 -0.05 8.25
CA ALA A 133 20.75 -0.31 9.53
C ALA A 133 19.78 -1.48 9.41
N SER A 134 19.49 -2.15 10.52
CA SER A 134 18.53 -3.26 10.57
C SER A 134 17.95 -3.41 11.96
N SER A 135 16.69 -3.84 12.05
CA SER A 135 16.02 -4.24 13.29
C SER A 135 15.77 -5.75 13.38
N ALA A 136 16.51 -6.55 12.59
CA ALA A 136 16.38 -8.00 12.58
C ALA A 136 16.75 -8.68 13.91
N ASP A 137 17.58 -8.03 14.74
CA ASP A 137 17.99 -8.48 16.07
C ASP A 137 16.81 -8.71 17.03
N LYS A 138 15.70 -7.98 16.83
CA LYS A 138 14.44 -8.13 17.61
C LYS A 138 13.26 -8.44 16.68
N THR A 139 13.47 -9.28 15.70
CA THR A 139 12.43 -9.74 14.76
C THR A 139 11.65 -8.55 14.15
N PHE A 140 12.35 -7.46 13.82
CA PHE A 140 11.77 -6.25 13.22
C PHE A 140 10.63 -5.60 14.03
N SER A 141 10.67 -5.71 15.36
CA SER A 141 9.65 -5.15 16.25
C SER A 141 9.80 -3.65 16.53
N TYR A 142 10.79 -3.01 15.94
CA TYR A 142 11.07 -1.58 16.10
C TYR A 142 11.69 -0.98 14.82
N ILE A 143 11.71 0.35 14.74
CA ILE A 143 12.45 1.10 13.73
C ILE A 143 13.78 1.55 14.35
N PRO A 144 14.94 1.28 13.72
CA PRO A 144 16.23 1.76 14.19
C PRO A 144 16.28 3.28 14.31
N ASP A 145 17.16 3.82 15.15
CA ASP A 145 17.45 5.23 15.12
C ASP A 145 18.09 5.58 13.77
N CYS A 146 17.41 6.41 13.00
CA CYS A 146 17.81 6.82 11.67
C CYS A 146 18.28 8.29 11.61
N SER A 147 18.58 8.90 12.74
CA SER A 147 19.04 10.31 12.82
C SER A 147 20.47 10.53 12.33
N ASP A 148 21.35 9.52 12.51
CA ASP A 148 22.75 9.57 12.06
C ASP A 148 23.21 8.20 11.54
N LEU A 149 22.80 7.86 10.34
CA LEU A 149 23.15 6.61 9.68
C LEU A 149 24.50 6.72 8.92
N PRO A 150 25.24 5.61 8.76
CA PRO A 150 26.46 5.55 7.97
C PRO A 150 26.12 5.51 6.46
N VAL A 151 25.48 6.57 5.96
CA VAL A 151 25.10 6.70 4.54
C VAL A 151 26.38 6.74 3.69
N SER A 152 26.44 5.89 2.66
CA SER A 152 27.60 5.76 1.78
C SER A 152 27.75 6.97 0.85
N GLU A 153 28.96 7.46 0.67
CA GLU A 153 29.23 8.61 -0.21
C GLU A 153 28.85 8.32 -1.68
N ASP A 154 29.05 7.08 -2.12
CA ASP A 154 28.76 6.62 -3.48
C ASP A 154 27.30 6.16 -3.67
N ALA A 155 26.48 6.10 -2.62
CA ALA A 155 25.10 5.68 -2.74
C ALA A 155 24.26 6.63 -3.60
N ASP A 156 23.52 6.08 -4.55
CA ASP A 156 22.58 6.83 -5.40
C ASP A 156 21.29 7.17 -4.65
N TYR A 157 20.88 6.29 -3.72
CA TYR A 157 19.68 6.49 -2.89
C TYR A 157 19.77 5.72 -1.58
N VAL A 158 18.90 6.11 -0.64
CA VAL A 158 18.57 5.35 0.57
C VAL A 158 17.16 4.80 0.40
N TYR A 159 16.99 3.50 0.64
CA TYR A 159 15.72 2.79 0.50
C TYR A 159 15.10 2.43 1.84
N ILE A 160 13.79 2.65 1.97
CA ILE A 160 12.97 2.21 3.10
C ILE A 160 11.70 1.49 2.64
N CYS A 161 11.22 0.55 3.44
CA CYS A 161 9.83 0.11 3.45
C CYS A 161 9.14 0.85 4.60
N GLU A 162 8.35 1.88 4.27
CA GLU A 162 7.91 2.88 5.26
C GLU A 162 6.93 2.32 6.28
N ASN A 163 6.11 1.35 5.89
CA ASN A 163 5.26 0.58 6.78
C ASN A 163 5.46 -0.92 6.55
N ASN A 164 5.84 -1.63 7.58
CA ASN A 164 6.20 -3.04 7.52
C ASN A 164 4.98 -3.93 7.78
N THR A 165 4.32 -4.35 6.73
CA THR A 165 3.04 -5.10 6.74
C THR A 165 3.07 -6.36 7.61
N ILE A 166 4.20 -7.07 7.65
CA ILE A 166 4.35 -8.34 8.37
C ILE A 166 4.56 -8.08 9.87
N TYR A 167 5.38 -7.08 10.19
CA TYR A 167 5.88 -6.86 11.56
C TYR A 167 5.16 -5.73 12.29
N GLY A 168 4.35 -4.92 11.59
CA GLY A 168 3.52 -3.87 12.18
C GLY A 168 4.26 -2.62 12.60
N THR A 169 5.47 -2.38 12.09
CA THR A 169 6.24 -1.17 12.37
C THR A 169 6.08 -0.14 11.26
N LYS A 170 6.18 1.14 11.61
CA LYS A 170 6.10 2.28 10.69
C LYS A 170 7.15 3.33 11.03
N TYR A 171 7.72 3.96 10.00
CA TYR A 171 8.52 5.16 10.17
C TYR A 171 7.61 6.37 10.44
N TRP A 172 7.67 6.92 11.64
CA TRP A 172 6.99 8.19 11.99
C TRP A 172 7.89 9.41 11.75
N THR A 173 9.17 9.16 11.63
CA THR A 173 10.18 10.16 11.23
C THR A 173 11.01 9.56 10.11
N LEU A 174 11.18 10.32 9.04
CA LEU A 174 12.00 9.88 7.91
C LEU A 174 13.49 9.83 8.29
N PRO A 175 14.26 8.90 7.70
CA PRO A 175 15.69 8.81 7.97
C PRO A 175 16.44 10.05 7.47
N ASN A 176 17.50 10.41 8.18
CA ASN A 176 18.47 11.39 7.69
C ASN A 176 19.32 10.73 6.60
N THR A 177 19.01 11.02 5.35
CA THR A 177 19.72 10.46 4.20
C THR A 177 21.02 11.20 3.85
N LYS A 178 21.40 12.20 4.63
CA LYS A 178 22.57 13.07 4.37
C LYS A 178 22.57 13.64 2.95
N GLY A 179 21.38 14.01 2.46
CA GLY A 179 21.18 14.61 1.13
C GLY A 179 21.07 13.63 -0.03
N LYS A 180 21.14 12.31 0.22
CA LYS A 180 20.84 11.30 -0.80
C LYS A 180 19.33 11.20 -1.05
N LEU A 181 18.96 10.75 -2.25
CA LEU A 181 17.57 10.47 -2.60
C LEU A 181 16.96 9.48 -1.62
N LEU A 182 15.74 9.74 -1.18
CA LEU A 182 14.94 8.77 -0.43
C LEU A 182 13.99 8.04 -1.40
N VAL A 183 14.07 6.72 -1.39
CA VAL A 183 13.14 5.84 -2.11
C VAL A 183 12.32 5.07 -1.09
N ALA A 184 11.00 5.11 -1.21
CA ALA A 184 10.11 4.49 -0.26
C ALA A 184 9.08 3.55 -0.91
N ASP A 185 8.98 2.34 -0.35
CA ASP A 185 7.81 1.47 -0.52
C ASP A 185 6.75 1.88 0.51
N GLN A 186 5.68 2.49 0.05
CA GLN A 186 4.53 2.88 0.87
C GLN A 186 3.33 1.95 0.68
N SER A 187 3.49 0.77 0.08
CA SER A 187 2.36 -0.10 -0.28
C SER A 187 1.33 -0.29 0.82
N SER A 188 1.75 -0.45 2.08
CA SER A 188 0.81 -0.71 3.19
C SER A 188 0.42 0.51 4.02
N CYS A 189 0.91 1.71 3.68
CA CYS A 189 0.50 2.97 4.30
C CYS A 189 0.13 4.06 3.27
N PHE A 190 0.13 3.73 1.98
CA PHE A 190 -0.17 4.69 0.93
C PHE A 190 -1.55 5.30 1.10
N LEU A 191 -1.65 6.63 1.11
CA LEU A 191 -2.89 7.40 1.32
C LEU A 191 -3.58 7.12 2.68
N SER A 192 -2.83 6.71 3.70
CA SER A 192 -3.37 6.58 5.06
C SER A 192 -3.29 7.87 5.88
N GLU A 193 -2.46 8.79 5.44
CA GLU A 193 -2.20 10.09 6.07
C GLU A 193 -1.55 11.07 5.07
N PRO A 194 -1.48 12.38 5.36
CA PRO A 194 -0.72 13.34 4.57
C PRO A 194 0.77 12.98 4.51
N VAL A 195 1.36 13.16 3.32
CA VAL A 195 2.78 12.92 3.06
C VAL A 195 3.34 14.11 2.27
N ASP A 196 4.48 14.65 2.70
CA ASP A 196 5.23 15.62 1.91
C ASP A 196 6.06 14.88 0.84
N VAL A 197 5.49 14.78 -0.36
CA VAL A 197 6.12 14.10 -1.51
C VAL A 197 7.50 14.68 -1.85
N THR A 198 7.76 15.95 -1.54
CA THR A 198 9.03 16.62 -1.84
C THR A 198 10.23 16.06 -1.06
N LYS A 199 9.98 15.30 -0.01
CA LYS A 199 11.01 14.60 0.77
C LYS A 199 11.55 13.35 0.08
N TYR A 200 10.90 12.89 -1.00
CA TYR A 200 11.23 11.65 -1.68
C TYR A 200 11.70 11.90 -3.10
N GLY A 201 12.67 11.13 -3.55
CA GLY A 201 12.99 11.01 -4.97
C GLY A 201 11.99 10.13 -5.70
N LEU A 202 11.55 9.05 -5.02
CA LEU A 202 10.58 8.12 -5.56
C LEU A 202 9.76 7.46 -4.44
N ILE A 203 8.45 7.39 -4.63
CA ILE A 203 7.51 6.61 -3.84
C ILE A 203 6.88 5.59 -4.77
N PHE A 204 6.73 4.34 -4.33
CA PHE A 204 5.86 3.38 -5.01
C PHE A 204 4.93 2.67 -4.03
N ALA A 205 3.80 2.21 -4.54
CA ALA A 205 2.79 1.51 -3.75
C ALA A 205 2.01 0.50 -4.59
N GLY A 206 1.98 -0.75 -4.17
CA GLY A 206 1.04 -1.74 -4.69
C GLY A 206 -0.39 -1.40 -4.24
N ALA A 207 -1.32 -1.25 -5.19
CA ALA A 207 -2.67 -0.78 -4.92
C ALA A 207 -3.49 -1.72 -4.02
N GLN A 208 -3.22 -3.02 -4.05
CA GLN A 208 -4.02 -4.08 -3.42
C GLN A 208 -4.13 -4.01 -1.90
N LYS A 209 -3.39 -3.13 -1.25
CA LYS A 209 -3.44 -2.99 0.21
C LYS A 209 -4.46 -1.93 0.64
N ASN A 210 -4.27 -0.70 0.21
CA ASN A 210 -5.05 0.42 0.75
C ASN A 210 -5.86 1.23 -0.28
N VAL A 211 -5.63 1.06 -1.58
CA VAL A 211 -6.17 2.00 -2.57
C VAL A 211 -6.79 1.36 -3.82
N GLY A 212 -6.81 0.03 -3.94
CA GLY A 212 -7.40 -0.61 -5.10
C GLY A 212 -7.27 -2.13 -5.11
N PRO A 213 -7.54 -2.79 -6.24
CA PRO A 213 -7.35 -4.22 -6.42
C PRO A 213 -5.89 -4.57 -6.72
N ALA A 214 -5.56 -5.86 -6.68
CA ALA A 214 -4.29 -6.38 -7.14
C ALA A 214 -4.08 -6.12 -8.65
N GLY A 215 -2.82 -5.94 -9.05
CA GLY A 215 -2.41 -5.79 -10.45
C GLY A 215 -1.94 -4.39 -10.83
N THR A 216 -2.28 -3.36 -10.06
CA THR A 216 -1.82 -1.98 -10.27
C THR A 216 -0.77 -1.61 -9.24
N VAL A 217 0.31 -0.95 -9.67
CA VAL A 217 1.27 -0.27 -8.81
C VAL A 217 1.33 1.21 -9.20
N ILE A 218 1.35 2.08 -8.21
CA ILE A 218 1.46 3.53 -8.39
C ILE A 218 2.90 3.91 -8.11
N VAL A 219 3.51 4.70 -8.99
CA VAL A 219 4.84 5.27 -8.81
C VAL A 219 4.75 6.77 -8.92
N ILE A 220 5.28 7.47 -7.90
CA ILE A 220 5.43 8.93 -7.89
C ILE A 220 6.93 9.17 -7.89
N VAL A 221 7.45 9.73 -8.98
CA VAL A 221 8.88 9.89 -9.20
C VAL A 221 9.22 11.32 -9.62
N ARG A 222 10.26 11.88 -9.01
CA ARG A 222 10.71 13.22 -9.37
C ARG A 222 11.20 13.27 -10.83
N GLU A 223 10.80 14.28 -11.56
CA GLU A 223 10.97 14.35 -13.03
C GLU A 223 12.43 14.28 -13.48
N ASP A 224 13.35 14.88 -12.72
CA ASP A 224 14.79 14.85 -13.01
C ASP A 224 15.42 13.44 -12.93
N LEU A 225 14.72 12.49 -12.32
CA LEU A 225 15.13 11.08 -12.24
C LEU A 225 14.62 10.24 -13.41
N VAL A 226 13.70 10.79 -14.21
CA VAL A 226 13.06 10.11 -15.35
C VAL A 226 13.86 10.41 -16.62
N THR A 227 14.95 9.67 -16.84
CA THR A 227 15.92 9.95 -17.91
C THR A 227 16.23 8.68 -18.73
N GLU A 228 16.93 8.87 -19.86
CA GLU A 228 17.49 7.76 -20.65
C GLU A 228 18.74 7.13 -20.00
N ASP A 229 19.34 7.83 -19.05
CA ASP A 229 20.51 7.35 -18.32
C ASP A 229 20.08 6.32 -17.26
N VAL A 230 20.01 5.06 -17.69
CA VAL A 230 19.65 3.90 -16.88
C VAL A 230 20.73 2.84 -17.00
N LEU A 231 20.72 1.82 -16.13
CA LEU A 231 21.68 0.72 -16.23
C LEU A 231 21.62 0.05 -17.61
N SER A 232 22.78 -0.27 -18.16
CA SER A 232 22.89 -0.96 -19.45
C SER A 232 22.11 -2.29 -19.42
N GLY A 233 21.36 -2.56 -20.49
CA GLY A 233 20.52 -3.74 -20.59
C GLY A 233 19.13 -3.60 -19.92
N THR A 234 18.78 -2.43 -19.36
CA THR A 234 17.43 -2.21 -18.83
C THR A 234 16.39 -2.35 -19.92
N PRO A 235 15.46 -3.32 -19.83
CA PRO A 235 14.41 -3.52 -20.83
C PRO A 235 13.51 -2.28 -20.96
N THR A 236 12.97 -2.03 -22.16
CA THR A 236 12.11 -0.87 -22.42
C THR A 236 10.95 -0.78 -21.44
N MET A 237 10.27 -1.88 -21.13
CA MET A 237 9.14 -1.92 -20.20
C MET A 237 9.50 -1.66 -18.74
N LEU A 238 10.79 -1.69 -18.38
CA LEU A 238 11.27 -1.46 -17.01
C LEU A 238 11.91 -0.06 -16.86
N ARG A 239 11.82 0.80 -17.88
CA ARG A 239 12.28 2.19 -17.82
C ARG A 239 11.14 3.11 -17.42
N TYR A 240 11.31 3.91 -16.38
CA TYR A 240 10.31 4.91 -15.98
C TYR A 240 10.02 5.91 -17.09
N LYS A 241 11.05 6.29 -17.86
CA LYS A 241 10.89 7.23 -18.97
C LYS A 241 9.94 6.70 -20.05
N THR A 242 10.01 5.41 -20.40
CA THR A 242 9.08 4.79 -21.35
C THR A 242 7.61 5.02 -20.95
N HIS A 243 7.34 4.85 -19.67
CA HIS A 243 5.97 5.01 -19.14
C HIS A 243 5.59 6.47 -18.95
N ALA A 244 6.52 7.32 -18.53
CA ALA A 244 6.26 8.75 -18.34
C ALA A 244 5.98 9.46 -19.67
N ASP A 245 6.76 9.19 -20.73
CA ASP A 245 6.57 9.77 -22.06
C ASP A 245 5.24 9.36 -22.71
N ALA A 246 4.70 8.22 -22.29
CA ALA A 246 3.43 7.69 -22.78
C ALA A 246 2.26 7.84 -21.78
N GLU A 247 2.41 8.64 -20.73
CA GLU A 247 1.37 8.86 -19.70
C GLU A 247 0.78 7.53 -19.16
N SER A 248 1.64 6.54 -18.89
CA SER A 248 1.30 5.17 -18.48
C SER A 248 0.57 4.33 -19.55
N LEU A 249 0.48 4.80 -20.79
CA LEU A 249 -0.23 4.15 -21.88
C LEU A 249 0.71 3.60 -22.98
N TYR A 250 1.97 3.33 -22.64
CA TYR A 250 2.92 2.71 -23.59
C TYR A 250 2.40 1.35 -24.11
N ASN A 251 1.90 0.52 -23.22
CA ASN A 251 1.14 -0.69 -23.52
C ASN A 251 -0.24 -0.60 -22.88
N THR A 252 -1.10 -1.60 -23.10
CA THR A 252 -2.40 -1.67 -22.41
C THR A 252 -2.18 -1.73 -20.89
N PRO A 253 -2.64 -0.73 -20.15
CA PRO A 253 -2.47 -0.67 -18.70
C PRO A 253 -3.47 -1.58 -17.98
N PRO A 254 -3.38 -1.75 -16.66
CA PRO A 254 -4.38 -2.44 -15.86
C PRO A 254 -5.65 -1.58 -15.72
N THR A 255 -6.43 -1.48 -16.83
CA THR A 255 -7.51 -0.51 -17.02
C THR A 255 -8.51 -0.47 -15.87
N TYR A 256 -9.04 -1.63 -15.50
CA TYR A 256 -10.02 -1.71 -14.42
C TYR A 256 -9.41 -1.43 -13.04
N GLY A 257 -8.15 -1.83 -12.82
CA GLY A 257 -7.42 -1.51 -11.59
C GLY A 257 -7.23 -0.01 -11.39
N ILE A 258 -6.87 0.73 -12.44
CA ILE A 258 -6.73 2.20 -12.40
C ILE A 258 -8.08 2.87 -12.16
N TYR A 259 -9.15 2.41 -12.83
CA TYR A 259 -10.51 2.87 -12.57
C TYR A 259 -10.91 2.69 -11.10
N MET A 260 -10.66 1.53 -10.52
CA MET A 260 -10.94 1.26 -9.10
C MET A 260 -10.12 2.15 -8.17
N CYS A 261 -8.83 2.36 -8.45
CA CYS A 261 -8.00 3.31 -7.70
C CYS A 261 -8.58 4.72 -7.75
N GLY A 262 -8.98 5.19 -8.93
CA GLY A 262 -9.62 6.51 -9.11
C GLY A 262 -10.89 6.66 -8.26
N LYS A 263 -11.72 5.62 -8.16
CA LYS A 263 -12.89 5.62 -7.27
C LYS A 263 -12.51 5.69 -5.80
N VAL A 264 -11.46 4.99 -5.37
CA VAL A 264 -10.95 5.09 -4.00
C VAL A 264 -10.40 6.50 -3.72
N PHE A 265 -9.71 7.13 -4.67
CA PHE A 265 -9.23 8.51 -4.50
C PHE A 265 -10.39 9.50 -4.32
N LYS A 266 -11.46 9.38 -5.12
CA LYS A 266 -12.67 10.18 -4.97
C LYS A 266 -13.35 9.93 -3.61
N TRP A 267 -13.41 8.68 -3.17
CA TRP A 267 -13.94 8.31 -1.86
C TRP A 267 -13.15 8.97 -0.72
N LEU A 268 -11.80 9.01 -0.81
CA LEU A 268 -10.95 9.70 0.16
C LEU A 268 -11.19 11.21 0.16
N LYS A 269 -11.27 11.84 -1.01
CA LYS A 269 -11.59 13.28 -1.13
C LYS A 269 -12.94 13.61 -0.52
N ALA A 270 -13.97 12.81 -0.79
CA ALA A 270 -15.33 13.00 -0.24
C ALA A 270 -15.39 12.87 1.29
N ARG A 271 -14.42 12.18 1.90
CA ARG A 271 -14.31 12.02 3.36
C ARG A 271 -13.44 13.08 4.05
N GLY A 272 -13.05 14.13 3.34
CA GLY A 272 -12.24 15.23 3.87
C GLY A 272 -10.73 15.08 3.64
N GLY A 273 -10.31 14.18 2.74
CA GLY A 273 -8.92 14.03 2.36
C GLY A 273 -8.09 13.23 3.37
N LEU A 274 -6.77 13.41 3.30
CA LEU A 274 -5.83 12.58 4.06
C LEU A 274 -5.71 13.01 5.53
N GLU A 275 -5.96 14.26 5.87
CA GLU A 275 -6.01 14.75 7.25
C GLU A 275 -7.15 14.07 8.02
N ALA A 276 -8.35 14.06 7.46
CA ALA A 276 -9.50 13.39 8.06
C ALA A 276 -9.31 11.87 8.12
N MET A 277 -8.66 11.28 7.10
CA MET A 277 -8.36 9.85 7.08
C MET A 277 -7.33 9.46 8.14
N LYS A 278 -6.30 10.29 8.34
CA LYS A 278 -5.32 10.10 9.43
C LYS A 278 -6.01 10.06 10.78
N GLU A 279 -6.83 11.05 11.08
CA GLU A 279 -7.59 11.13 12.35
C GLU A 279 -8.48 9.89 12.55
N TYR A 280 -9.16 9.46 11.48
CA TYR A 280 -9.96 8.24 11.51
C TYR A 280 -9.13 6.99 11.79
N ASN A 281 -7.98 6.85 11.12
CA ASN A 281 -7.08 5.71 11.30
C ASN A 281 -6.46 5.68 12.70
N GLU A 282 -6.08 6.84 13.26
CA GLU A 282 -5.57 6.95 14.62
C GLU A 282 -6.62 6.47 15.63
N LYS A 283 -7.84 7.01 15.59
CA LYS A 283 -8.95 6.59 16.47
C LYS A 283 -9.27 5.11 16.34
N LYS A 284 -9.28 4.59 15.11
CA LYS A 284 -9.55 3.18 14.84
C LYS A 284 -8.46 2.26 15.38
N ALA A 285 -7.19 2.60 15.17
CA ALA A 285 -6.07 1.82 15.69
C ALA A 285 -5.98 1.88 17.21
N GLU A 286 -6.33 3.01 17.82
CA GLU A 286 -6.37 3.21 19.26
C GLU A 286 -7.31 2.22 19.95
N ILE A 287 -8.46 1.90 19.37
CA ILE A 287 -9.39 0.89 19.91
C ILE A 287 -8.64 -0.43 20.17
N LEU A 288 -7.93 -0.93 19.17
CA LEU A 288 -7.22 -2.20 19.26
C LEU A 288 -5.96 -2.10 20.15
N TYR A 289 -5.18 -1.04 20.02
CA TYR A 289 -3.96 -0.88 20.81
C TYR A 289 -4.23 -0.68 22.30
N ASN A 290 -5.28 0.05 22.68
CA ASN A 290 -5.68 0.19 24.09
C ASN A 290 -6.08 -1.16 24.66
N PHE A 291 -6.88 -1.94 23.93
CA PHE A 291 -7.22 -3.30 24.34
C PHE A 291 -5.96 -4.18 24.54
N LEU A 292 -5.02 -4.16 23.58
CA LEU A 292 -3.79 -4.97 23.65
C LEU A 292 -2.88 -4.53 24.81
N ASP A 293 -2.85 -3.23 25.12
CA ASP A 293 -2.01 -2.71 26.21
C ASP A 293 -2.56 -3.05 27.59
N GLU A 294 -3.88 -3.22 27.74
CA GLU A 294 -4.55 -3.58 28.98
C GLU A 294 -4.74 -5.09 29.15
N SER A 295 -4.72 -5.85 28.07
CA SER A 295 -5.01 -7.28 28.04
C SER A 295 -3.95 -8.10 28.81
N GLN A 296 -4.44 -9.07 29.61
CA GLN A 296 -3.58 -10.06 30.26
C GLN A 296 -3.22 -11.21 29.31
N LEU A 297 -4.06 -11.47 28.32
CA LEU A 297 -3.93 -12.57 27.38
C LEU A 297 -3.24 -12.17 26.07
N PHE A 298 -3.69 -11.08 25.44
CA PHE A 298 -3.16 -10.63 24.16
C PHE A 298 -2.09 -9.56 24.33
N LYS A 299 -1.02 -9.63 23.55
CA LYS A 299 0.08 -8.66 23.57
C LYS A 299 0.48 -8.24 22.17
N GLY A 300 0.58 -6.93 21.94
CA GLY A 300 1.18 -6.39 20.73
C GLY A 300 2.67 -6.71 20.65
N THR A 301 3.17 -7.00 19.45
CA THR A 301 4.57 -7.39 19.21
C THR A 301 5.50 -6.22 18.93
N VAL A 302 4.98 -5.02 18.78
CA VAL A 302 5.70 -3.81 18.33
C VAL A 302 5.90 -2.84 19.49
N VAL A 303 7.08 -2.21 19.56
CA VAL A 303 7.32 -1.12 20.52
C VAL A 303 6.37 0.05 20.24
N LYS A 304 5.82 0.65 21.29
CA LYS A 304 4.70 1.62 21.18
C LYS A 304 4.96 2.77 20.19
N LYS A 305 6.17 3.35 20.21
CA LYS A 305 6.53 4.49 19.37
C LYS A 305 6.59 4.19 17.87
N ASP A 306 6.70 2.91 17.49
CA ASP A 306 6.88 2.49 16.10
C ASP A 306 5.68 1.72 15.56
N ARG A 307 4.54 1.71 16.27
CA ARG A 307 3.32 1.00 15.90
C ARG A 307 2.71 1.53 14.61
N SER A 308 2.35 0.61 13.71
CA SER A 308 1.60 0.91 12.48
C SER A 308 0.12 1.16 12.79
N LEU A 309 -0.51 2.10 12.07
CA LEU A 309 -1.96 2.27 12.08
C LEU A 309 -2.68 1.33 11.10
N MET A 310 -1.92 0.62 10.26
CA MET A 310 -2.46 -0.21 9.18
C MET A 310 -2.41 -1.70 9.48
N ASN A 311 -1.33 -2.17 10.12
CA ASN A 311 -1.10 -3.59 10.38
C ASN A 311 -0.72 -3.78 11.85
N VAL A 312 -1.56 -4.48 12.58
CA VAL A 312 -1.42 -4.68 14.03
C VAL A 312 -1.21 -6.16 14.34
N PRO A 313 0.05 -6.62 14.46
CA PRO A 313 0.34 -7.99 14.91
C PRO A 313 0.24 -8.10 16.42
N PHE A 314 -0.30 -9.24 16.89
CA PHE A 314 -0.42 -9.56 18.31
C PHE A 314 -0.41 -11.07 18.54
N VAL A 315 -0.09 -11.49 19.74
CA VAL A 315 0.04 -12.88 20.15
C VAL A 315 -0.59 -13.11 21.52
N THR A 316 -0.93 -14.36 21.85
CA THR A 316 -1.22 -14.77 23.24
C THR A 316 0.03 -15.28 23.94
N GLY A 317 1.05 -15.71 23.20
CA GLY A 317 2.23 -16.41 23.73
C GLY A 317 2.03 -17.94 23.82
N ASP A 318 0.88 -18.43 23.37
CA ASP A 318 0.53 -19.85 23.28
C ASP A 318 -0.03 -20.13 21.88
N GLU A 319 0.64 -20.99 21.10
CA GLU A 319 0.26 -21.28 19.71
C GLU A 319 -1.10 -21.97 19.59
N GLU A 320 -1.52 -22.76 20.59
CA GLU A 320 -2.84 -23.42 20.59
C GLU A 320 -3.94 -22.39 20.80
N LEU A 321 -3.73 -21.43 21.72
CA LEU A 321 -4.67 -20.32 21.94
C LEU A 321 -4.73 -19.38 20.72
N ASP A 322 -3.61 -19.07 20.09
CA ASP A 322 -3.56 -18.29 18.86
C ASP A 322 -4.40 -18.97 17.75
N ALA A 323 -4.22 -20.28 17.58
CA ALA A 323 -4.97 -21.06 16.59
C ALA A 323 -6.46 -21.14 16.91
N LEU A 324 -6.83 -21.29 18.19
CA LEU A 324 -8.21 -21.29 18.66
C LEU A 324 -8.88 -19.94 18.38
N PHE A 325 -8.22 -18.82 18.71
CA PHE A 325 -8.72 -17.48 18.44
C PHE A 325 -8.98 -17.27 16.94
N VAL A 326 -8.03 -17.65 16.08
CA VAL A 326 -8.19 -17.54 14.61
C VAL A 326 -9.39 -18.34 14.11
N LYS A 327 -9.61 -19.53 14.67
CA LYS A 327 -10.74 -20.39 14.30
C LYS A 327 -12.09 -19.79 14.73
N GLU A 328 -12.16 -19.30 15.97
CA GLU A 328 -13.40 -18.74 16.52
C GLU A 328 -13.73 -17.38 15.90
N SER A 329 -12.74 -16.52 15.68
CA SER A 329 -12.93 -15.26 14.99
C SER A 329 -13.47 -15.45 13.57
N LYS A 330 -12.93 -16.43 12.84
CA LYS A 330 -13.47 -16.78 11.51
C LYS A 330 -14.93 -17.23 11.57
N ALA A 331 -15.29 -18.05 12.55
CA ALA A 331 -16.68 -18.48 12.75
C ALA A 331 -17.62 -17.31 13.10
N ALA A 332 -17.08 -16.26 13.72
CA ALA A 332 -17.79 -15.01 14.05
C ALA A 332 -17.82 -13.98 12.91
N GLY A 333 -17.26 -14.30 11.72
CA GLY A 333 -17.27 -13.40 10.57
C GLY A 333 -16.07 -12.46 10.45
N PHE A 334 -14.98 -12.73 11.19
CA PHE A 334 -13.72 -12.01 11.11
C PHE A 334 -12.70 -12.84 10.33
N GLU A 335 -12.49 -12.50 9.08
CA GLU A 335 -11.64 -13.27 8.16
C GLU A 335 -10.18 -12.79 8.15
N ASN A 336 -9.26 -13.76 8.00
CA ASN A 336 -7.85 -13.52 7.72
C ASN A 336 -7.05 -12.86 8.87
N LEU A 337 -7.41 -13.14 10.13
CA LEU A 337 -6.67 -12.67 11.31
C LEU A 337 -5.39 -13.46 11.60
N LYS A 338 -5.18 -14.62 10.97
CA LYS A 338 -3.95 -15.39 11.18
C LYS A 338 -2.71 -14.57 10.85
N GLY A 339 -1.75 -14.52 11.77
CA GLY A 339 -0.48 -13.83 11.61
C GLY A 339 0.44 -14.45 10.55
N HIS A 340 1.44 -13.70 10.13
CA HIS A 340 2.44 -14.21 9.20
C HIS A 340 3.32 -15.27 9.90
N ARG A 341 3.71 -16.33 9.17
CA ARG A 341 4.50 -17.47 9.71
C ARG A 341 5.80 -17.08 10.44
N THR A 342 6.38 -15.91 10.14
CA THR A 342 7.62 -15.43 10.77
C THR A 342 7.39 -14.70 12.10
N VAL A 343 6.15 -14.31 12.40
CA VAL A 343 5.76 -13.63 13.65
C VAL A 343 4.89 -14.56 14.50
N GLY A 344 4.07 -15.39 13.85
CA GLY A 344 3.04 -16.19 14.52
C GLY A 344 1.81 -15.36 14.91
N GLY A 345 1.00 -15.91 15.78
CA GLY A 345 -0.14 -15.24 16.37
C GLY A 345 -1.18 -14.74 15.35
N MET A 346 -1.62 -13.54 15.57
CA MET A 346 -2.64 -12.85 14.80
C MET A 346 -2.08 -11.56 14.17
N ARG A 347 -2.73 -11.08 13.10
CA ARG A 347 -2.50 -9.77 12.52
C ARG A 347 -3.80 -9.18 12.02
N ALA A 348 -4.23 -8.07 12.61
CA ALA A 348 -5.31 -7.26 12.10
C ALA A 348 -4.76 -6.21 11.12
N SER A 349 -5.05 -6.39 9.82
CA SER A 349 -4.76 -5.38 8.81
C SER A 349 -6.01 -4.54 8.61
N ILE A 350 -6.01 -3.33 9.18
CA ILE A 350 -7.22 -2.52 9.32
C ILE A 350 -7.36 -1.42 8.29
N TYR A 351 -6.36 -1.12 7.52
CA TYR A 351 -6.36 -0.15 6.41
C TYR A 351 -7.45 0.93 6.46
N ASN A 352 -7.50 1.83 5.47
CA ASN A 352 -8.49 2.91 5.47
C ASN A 352 -9.94 2.41 5.44
N ALA A 353 -10.21 1.34 4.69
CA ALA A 353 -11.55 0.88 4.40
C ALA A 353 -12.19 -0.01 5.49
N MET A 354 -11.42 -0.51 6.46
CA MET A 354 -11.98 -1.26 7.59
C MET A 354 -12.84 -0.31 8.45
N PRO A 355 -14.13 -0.62 8.64
CA PRO A 355 -14.97 0.20 9.51
C PRO A 355 -14.56 0.04 10.98
N ALA A 356 -14.74 1.10 11.78
CA ALA A 356 -14.33 1.12 13.18
C ALA A 356 -15.06 0.07 14.03
N GLU A 357 -16.33 -0.21 13.74
CA GLU A 357 -17.12 -1.26 14.38
C GLU A 357 -16.59 -2.68 14.13
N GLY A 358 -15.80 -2.88 13.09
CA GLY A 358 -15.11 -4.15 12.83
C GLY A 358 -13.84 -4.33 13.64
N VAL A 359 -13.33 -3.25 14.24
CA VAL A 359 -12.11 -3.28 15.07
C VAL A 359 -12.44 -3.34 16.55
N GLY A 360 -13.55 -2.71 16.97
CA GLY A 360 -14.12 -2.78 18.32
C GLY A 360 -14.92 -4.04 18.54
#